data_41fec2dfe7153c9cb487d9430497eb3f
#
_entry.id   41fec2dfe7153c9cb487d9430497eb3f
#
_cell.length_a   1.000
_cell.length_b   1.000
_cell.length_c   1.000
_cell.angle_alpha   90.00
_cell.angle_beta   90.00
_cell.angle_gamma   90.00
#
_symmetry.space_group_name_H-M   'P 1'
#
loop_
_entity.id
_entity.type
_entity.pdbx_description
1 polymer ?
#
loop_
_entity_poly.entity_id
_entity_poly.type
_entity_poly.pdbx_seq_one_letter_code
_entity_poly.pdbx_strand_id
1 'polypeptide(L)'
;MLTDYMAAFDNSYQEIYQKTLVSKSVMNTRFEAKLKFGESVERVSYNIGAVRVRDVVRGAASTIDAITDTTQLLEINIEKEAVFYISDGESTQAGPLNPGTEIGAKIAHKVAQDLDARCFAEVTNAANTFDEGDLTTGVSNGTPITLSATTVPQMTSRMSAKLTYKENIQTATNMVFAVDSYSAAMIEQYLMGKDIDIAGSVFKNGYAGVIRNAAMIVSENLLSSAVMTFSGVNVDTKTIVINGVTATSQATVNAAGGYDVKGTADAAGDSLVALLMNSDGNAAGTGTASTYFEFTAADRETLDDANLTAVNDSGVVTITGAGRLVISEDETNGAVTANTVHCYFGKRGAIDLVVQDLSPVDMRKTDDRRGTNVFSSYLAGIKTFTDGGKKFLNVKIAAV
;
A
#
# COMPACT_ATOMS: atom_id res chain seq x y z
N MET A 1 -26.61 -7.12 29.96
CA MET A 1 -26.29 -8.05 28.87
C MET A 1 -25.78 -7.33 27.61
N LEU A 2 -26.49 -6.31 27.11
CA LEU A 2 -26.03 -5.55 25.95
C LEU A 2 -24.76 -4.72 26.23
N THR A 3 -24.63 -4.15 27.41
CA THR A 3 -23.45 -3.38 27.86
C THR A 3 -22.19 -4.23 27.98
N ASP A 4 -22.28 -5.47 28.46
CA ASP A 4 -21.14 -6.37 28.57
C ASP A 4 -20.67 -6.84 27.17
N TYR A 5 -21.60 -6.97 26.25
CA TYR A 5 -21.33 -7.33 24.86
C TYR A 5 -20.58 -6.21 24.12
N MET A 6 -21.01 -4.95 24.32
CA MET A 6 -20.33 -3.78 23.74
C MET A 6 -18.92 -3.60 24.31
N ALA A 7 -18.73 -3.79 25.62
CA ALA A 7 -17.42 -3.67 26.24
C ALA A 7 -16.43 -4.73 25.75
N ALA A 8 -16.88 -5.98 25.55
CA ALA A 8 -16.05 -7.05 24.99
C ALA A 8 -15.67 -6.81 23.53
N PHE A 9 -16.59 -6.26 22.74
CA PHE A 9 -16.36 -5.90 21.35
C PHE A 9 -15.33 -4.77 21.22
N ASP A 10 -15.50 -3.70 21.96
CA ASP A 10 -14.61 -2.54 21.95
C ASP A 10 -13.17 -2.91 22.37
N ASN A 11 -13.01 -3.67 23.44
CA ASN A 11 -11.71 -4.14 23.92
C ASN A 11 -10.99 -5.02 22.88
N SER A 12 -11.71 -5.93 22.23
CA SER A 12 -11.11 -6.80 21.22
C SER A 12 -10.74 -6.05 19.94
N TYR A 13 -11.56 -5.07 19.53
CA TYR A 13 -11.26 -4.18 18.44
C TYR A 13 -9.96 -3.40 18.65
N GLN A 14 -9.82 -2.75 19.79
CA GLN A 14 -8.63 -1.97 20.12
C GLN A 14 -7.37 -2.84 20.25
N GLU A 15 -7.47 -4.00 20.86
CA GLU A 15 -6.32 -4.89 21.03
C GLU A 15 -5.78 -5.38 19.69
N ILE A 16 -6.64 -5.83 18.78
CA ILE A 16 -6.23 -6.35 17.49
C ILE A 16 -5.72 -5.23 16.57
N TYR A 17 -6.38 -4.08 16.59
CA TYR A 17 -5.91 -2.91 15.85
C TYR A 17 -4.49 -2.52 16.25
N GLN A 18 -4.19 -2.47 17.55
CA GLN A 18 -2.86 -2.11 18.02
C GLN A 18 -1.78 -3.15 17.66
N LYS A 19 -2.12 -4.43 17.66
CA LYS A 19 -1.18 -5.52 17.36
C LYS A 19 -0.85 -5.63 15.87
N THR A 20 -1.80 -5.34 14.99
CA THR A 20 -1.66 -5.51 13.53
C THR A 20 -1.13 -4.28 12.82
N LEU A 21 -1.15 -3.12 13.46
CA LEU A 21 -0.72 -1.86 12.87
C LEU A 21 0.81 -1.75 12.80
N VAL A 22 1.40 -2.20 11.70
CA VAL A 22 2.85 -2.16 11.45
C VAL A 22 3.31 -0.73 11.12
N SER A 23 2.50 0.05 10.43
CA SER A 23 2.82 1.43 10.04
C SER A 23 3.20 2.33 11.21
N LYS A 24 2.57 2.21 12.38
CA LYS A 24 2.94 2.97 13.59
C LYS A 24 4.41 2.77 14.01
N SER A 25 5.01 1.62 13.72
CA SER A 25 6.41 1.36 14.05
C SER A 25 7.39 2.01 13.06
N VAL A 26 6.93 2.36 11.87
CA VAL A 26 7.73 2.91 10.77
C VAL A 26 7.50 4.41 10.60
N MET A 27 6.25 4.85 10.71
CA MET A 27 5.80 6.22 10.44
C MET A 27 6.03 7.14 11.64
N ASN A 28 5.90 8.44 11.41
CA ASN A 28 5.98 9.47 12.42
C ASN A 28 4.58 9.85 12.92
N THR A 29 4.28 9.53 14.16
CA THR A 29 2.98 9.83 14.80
C THR A 29 3.03 11.08 15.69
N ARG A 30 4.11 11.88 15.60
CA ARG A 30 4.35 13.03 16.48
C ARG A 30 3.24 14.09 16.43
N PHE A 31 2.51 14.18 15.35
CA PHE A 31 1.46 15.18 15.18
C PHE A 31 0.10 14.74 15.74
N GLU A 32 -0.12 13.47 16.08
CA GLU A 32 -1.37 12.98 16.68
C GLU A 32 -1.76 13.79 17.94
N ALA A 33 -0.80 14.07 18.81
CA ALA A 33 -1.06 14.83 20.03
C ALA A 33 -1.42 16.30 19.79
N LYS A 34 -1.03 16.87 18.66
CA LYS A 34 -1.26 18.27 18.31
C LYS A 34 -2.56 18.51 17.56
N LEU A 35 -3.02 17.52 16.83
CA LEU A 35 -4.16 17.57 15.92
C LEU A 35 -5.42 16.91 16.47
N LYS A 36 -5.63 16.98 17.77
CA LYS A 36 -6.82 16.40 18.39
C LYS A 36 -8.14 17.02 17.88
N PHE A 37 -8.10 18.25 17.32
CA PHE A 37 -9.28 18.99 16.84
C PHE A 37 -9.01 19.87 15.59
N GLY A 38 -7.98 19.59 14.81
CA GLY A 38 -7.63 20.38 13.63
C GLY A 38 -7.76 19.59 12.34
N GLU A 39 -8.06 20.24 11.23
CA GLU A 39 -8.19 19.61 9.91
C GLU A 39 -6.86 19.43 9.19
N SER A 40 -5.84 20.20 9.57
CA SER A 40 -4.56 20.20 8.85
C SER A 40 -3.37 20.64 9.67
N VAL A 41 -2.18 20.19 9.27
CA VAL A 41 -0.88 20.68 9.74
C VAL A 41 -0.14 21.31 8.59
N GLU A 42 0.21 22.57 8.76
CA GLU A 42 1.07 23.28 7.84
C GLU A 42 2.54 23.14 8.25
N ARG A 43 3.39 22.81 7.28
CA ARG A 43 4.84 22.72 7.45
C ARG A 43 5.54 23.55 6.40
N VAL A 44 6.36 24.49 6.87
CA VAL A 44 7.21 25.32 6.00
C VAL A 44 8.56 24.64 5.86
N SER A 45 8.99 24.42 4.63
CA SER A 45 10.35 23.96 4.32
C SER A 45 11.10 25.04 3.55
N TYR A 46 12.36 25.29 3.97
CA TYR A 46 13.22 26.30 3.35
C TYR A 46 14.15 25.63 2.35
N ASN A 47 14.17 26.17 1.12
CA ASN A 47 15.12 25.72 0.12
C ASN A 47 16.44 26.49 0.28
N ILE A 48 17.40 25.85 0.94
CA ILE A 48 18.75 26.42 1.19
C ILE A 48 19.69 26.12 0.01
N GLY A 49 19.29 25.28 -0.95
CA GLY A 49 20.14 24.86 -2.07
C GLY A 49 20.57 25.98 -3.03
N ALA A 50 19.91 27.15 -2.96
CA ALA A 50 20.30 28.33 -3.74
C ALA A 50 21.46 29.12 -3.10
N VAL A 51 21.73 28.89 -1.80
CA VAL A 51 22.81 29.61 -1.07
C VAL A 51 24.15 29.00 -1.46
N ARG A 52 25.03 29.83 -2.00
CA ARG A 52 26.37 29.42 -2.45
C ARG A 52 27.44 29.91 -1.49
N VAL A 53 28.38 29.03 -1.15
CA VAL A 53 29.61 29.44 -0.46
C VAL A 53 30.55 30.06 -1.51
N ARG A 54 31.02 31.27 -1.25
CA ARG A 54 31.91 32.05 -2.14
C ARG A 54 33.14 32.54 -1.40
N ASP A 55 34.20 32.73 -2.16
CA ASP A 55 35.39 33.39 -1.63
C ASP A 55 35.11 34.89 -1.38
N VAL A 56 35.58 35.39 -0.27
CA VAL A 56 35.42 36.80 0.08
C VAL A 56 36.52 37.63 -0.65
N VAL A 57 36.08 38.53 -1.50
CA VAL A 57 36.97 39.48 -2.14
C VAL A 57 36.99 40.78 -1.29
N ARG A 58 38.15 41.12 -0.72
CA ARG A 58 38.29 42.34 0.09
C ARG A 58 37.98 43.59 -0.73
N GLY A 59 37.04 44.41 -0.22
CA GLY A 59 36.63 45.65 -0.88
C GLY A 59 35.50 45.51 -1.93
N ALA A 60 35.01 44.30 -2.18
CA ALA A 60 33.84 44.07 -3.02
C ALA A 60 32.59 43.83 -2.18
N ALA A 61 31.43 44.23 -2.71
CA ALA A 61 30.14 43.94 -2.08
C ALA A 61 29.82 42.43 -2.19
N SER A 62 29.32 41.86 -1.10
CA SER A 62 28.88 40.46 -1.08
C SER A 62 27.61 40.26 -1.90
N THR A 63 27.57 39.21 -2.71
CA THR A 63 26.36 38.80 -3.41
C THR A 63 25.42 38.06 -2.46
N ILE A 64 24.17 38.49 -2.37
CA ILE A 64 23.14 37.92 -1.50
C ILE A 64 22.34 36.93 -2.33
N ASP A 65 22.25 35.68 -1.85
CA ASP A 65 21.38 34.64 -2.43
C ASP A 65 20.01 34.66 -1.76
N ALA A 66 18.94 34.50 -2.53
CA ALA A 66 17.60 34.45 -2.01
C ALA A 66 17.27 33.05 -1.50
N ILE A 67 16.70 32.96 -0.31
CA ILE A 67 16.11 31.73 0.24
C ILE A 67 14.63 31.73 -0.12
N THR A 68 14.16 30.65 -0.71
CA THR A 68 12.73 30.44 -0.99
C THR A 68 12.17 29.45 0.03
N ASP A 69 10.96 29.70 0.49
CA ASP A 69 10.18 28.81 1.32
C ASP A 69 9.09 28.10 0.49
N THR A 70 8.74 26.92 0.92
CA THR A 70 7.64 26.13 0.35
C THR A 70 6.79 25.61 1.50
N THR A 71 5.52 25.90 1.45
CA THR A 71 4.55 25.41 2.44
C THR A 71 3.93 24.13 1.94
N GLN A 72 3.89 23.14 2.80
CA GLN A 72 3.21 21.84 2.55
C GLN A 72 2.21 21.57 3.66
N LEU A 73 1.05 21.06 3.25
CA LEU A 73 -0.07 20.81 4.13
C LEU A 73 -0.28 19.29 4.29
N LEU A 74 -0.39 18.81 5.52
CA LEU A 74 -0.94 17.50 5.83
C LEU A 74 -2.40 17.70 6.20
N GLU A 75 -3.30 17.14 5.41
CA GLU A 75 -4.75 17.20 5.63
C GLU A 75 -5.24 15.90 6.24
N ILE A 76 -6.21 16.02 7.17
CA ILE A 76 -6.92 14.87 7.72
C ILE A 76 -8.20 14.72 6.92
N ASN A 77 -8.13 13.95 5.85
CA ASN A 77 -9.19 13.79 4.85
C ASN A 77 -9.54 12.33 4.54
N ILE A 78 -8.90 11.38 5.23
CA ILE A 78 -9.18 9.95 5.06
C ILE A 78 -10.18 9.53 6.12
N GLU A 79 -11.46 9.54 5.76
CA GLU A 79 -12.55 9.04 6.60
C GLU A 79 -13.04 7.71 6.05
N LYS A 80 -13.04 6.68 6.87
CA LYS A 80 -13.49 5.33 6.51
C LYS A 80 -14.35 4.76 7.60
N GLU A 81 -15.38 4.03 7.18
CA GLU A 81 -16.28 3.32 8.08
C GLU A 81 -16.42 1.86 7.66
N ALA A 82 -16.57 1.00 8.66
CA ALA A 82 -17.00 -0.37 8.49
C ALA A 82 -18.36 -0.52 9.20
N VAL A 83 -19.36 -0.98 8.47
CA VAL A 83 -20.74 -1.11 8.96
C VAL A 83 -21.19 -2.54 8.80
N PHE A 84 -21.80 -3.10 9.85
CA PHE A 84 -22.48 -4.38 9.74
C PHE A 84 -23.81 -4.37 10.53
N TYR A 85 -24.70 -5.23 10.12
CA TYR A 85 -26.02 -5.36 10.69
C TYR A 85 -26.16 -6.65 11.47
N ILE A 86 -26.73 -6.56 12.68
CA ILE A 86 -27.07 -7.72 13.51
C ILE A 86 -28.59 -7.72 13.70
N SER A 87 -29.26 -8.78 13.28
CA SER A 87 -30.70 -8.92 13.51
C SER A 87 -31.00 -9.28 14.96
N ASP A 88 -32.16 -8.83 15.48
CA ASP A 88 -32.59 -9.19 16.84
C ASP A 88 -32.76 -10.71 17.01
N GLY A 89 -33.10 -11.43 15.92
CA GLY A 89 -33.22 -12.88 15.91
C GLY A 89 -31.86 -13.56 16.05
N GLU A 90 -30.85 -13.12 15.34
CA GLU A 90 -29.49 -13.64 15.44
C GLU A 90 -28.87 -13.37 16.80
N SER A 91 -29.06 -12.17 17.33
CA SER A 91 -28.56 -11.83 18.68
C SER A 91 -29.20 -12.69 19.77
N THR A 92 -30.48 -13.09 19.60
CA THR A 92 -31.19 -13.97 20.54
C THR A 92 -30.73 -15.42 20.40
N GLN A 93 -30.45 -15.88 19.17
CA GLN A 93 -30.03 -17.25 18.90
C GLN A 93 -28.53 -17.48 19.19
N ALA A 94 -27.70 -16.46 19.09
CA ALA A 94 -26.26 -16.55 19.35
C ALA A 94 -25.94 -16.88 20.82
N GLY A 95 -26.83 -16.60 21.75
CA GLY A 95 -26.72 -17.00 23.15
C GLY A 95 -25.35 -16.68 23.80
N PRO A 96 -24.74 -17.64 24.51
CA PRO A 96 -23.46 -17.43 25.18
C PRO A 96 -22.23 -17.48 24.28
N LEU A 97 -22.38 -17.80 22.99
CA LEU A 97 -21.32 -17.66 21.99
C LEU A 97 -21.13 -16.17 21.76
N ASN A 98 -20.12 -15.58 22.33
CA ASN A 98 -19.84 -14.15 22.25
C ASN A 98 -19.40 -13.74 20.80
N PRO A 99 -20.30 -13.65 19.80
CA PRO A 99 -19.96 -13.36 18.41
C PRO A 99 -19.40 -11.95 18.25
N GLY A 100 -19.66 -11.05 19.20
CA GLY A 100 -19.12 -9.70 19.18
C GLY A 100 -17.61 -9.64 19.27
N THR A 101 -16.99 -10.54 20.02
CA THR A 101 -15.52 -10.59 20.12
C THR A 101 -14.89 -11.02 18.80
N GLU A 102 -15.44 -12.03 18.13
CA GLU A 102 -14.93 -12.48 16.83
C GLU A 102 -15.17 -11.46 15.71
N ILE A 103 -16.35 -10.87 15.66
CA ILE A 103 -16.71 -9.86 14.66
C ILE A 103 -15.85 -8.61 14.88
N GLY A 104 -15.69 -8.17 16.14
CA GLY A 104 -14.83 -7.05 16.49
C GLY A 104 -13.38 -7.25 16.06
N ALA A 105 -12.87 -8.47 16.28
CA ALA A 105 -11.54 -8.86 15.87
C ALA A 105 -11.34 -8.75 14.35
N LYS A 106 -12.29 -9.26 13.58
CA LYS A 106 -12.23 -9.20 12.10
C LYS A 106 -12.32 -7.77 11.55
N ILE A 107 -13.17 -6.94 12.14
CA ILE A 107 -13.30 -5.53 11.73
C ILE A 107 -12.06 -4.75 12.09
N ALA A 108 -11.51 -4.92 13.28
CA ALA A 108 -10.27 -4.27 13.68
C ALA A 108 -9.12 -4.64 12.75
N HIS A 109 -9.06 -5.91 12.33
CA HIS A 109 -8.07 -6.36 11.37
C HIS A 109 -8.24 -5.68 9.99
N LYS A 110 -9.46 -5.62 9.44
CA LYS A 110 -9.72 -4.94 8.16
C LYS A 110 -9.39 -3.45 8.21
N VAL A 111 -9.76 -2.76 9.29
CA VAL A 111 -9.43 -1.33 9.48
C VAL A 111 -7.93 -1.10 9.59
N ALA A 112 -7.22 -1.96 10.32
CA ALA A 112 -5.77 -1.89 10.44
C ALA A 112 -5.07 -2.15 9.10
N GLN A 113 -5.54 -3.12 8.32
CA GLN A 113 -5.02 -3.40 6.98
C GLN A 113 -5.21 -2.22 6.03
N ASP A 114 -6.40 -1.60 6.00
CA ASP A 114 -6.64 -0.44 5.12
C ASP A 114 -5.75 0.75 5.51
N LEU A 115 -5.58 1.02 6.80
CA LEU A 115 -4.69 2.10 7.25
C LEU A 115 -3.22 1.81 6.92
N ASP A 116 -2.74 0.59 7.16
CA ASP A 116 -1.39 0.16 6.81
C ASP A 116 -1.15 0.28 5.30
N ALA A 117 -2.08 -0.20 4.49
CA ALA A 117 -2.00 -0.13 3.03
C ALA A 117 -1.86 1.32 2.54
N ARG A 118 -2.64 2.25 3.10
CA ARG A 118 -2.55 3.68 2.78
C ARG A 118 -1.23 4.30 3.22
N CYS A 119 -0.73 3.93 4.39
CA CYS A 119 0.57 4.37 4.86
C CYS A 119 1.70 3.92 3.93
N PHE A 120 1.67 2.66 3.50
CA PHE A 120 2.68 2.13 2.59
C PHE A 120 2.49 2.57 1.14
N ALA A 121 1.30 3.02 0.73
CA ALA A 121 1.10 3.66 -0.57
C ALA A 121 1.94 4.94 -0.73
N GLU A 122 2.16 5.68 0.37
CA GLU A 122 3.03 6.86 0.39
C GLU A 122 4.51 6.56 0.10
N VAL A 123 4.92 5.30 0.10
CA VAL A 123 6.30 4.89 -0.25
C VAL A 123 6.67 5.29 -1.68
N THR A 124 5.69 5.37 -2.56
CA THR A 124 5.90 5.85 -3.94
C THR A 124 6.31 7.33 -4.03
N ASN A 125 6.03 8.12 -2.98
CA ASN A 125 6.41 9.52 -2.86
C ASN A 125 7.85 9.75 -2.35
N ALA A 126 8.69 8.68 -2.34
CA ALA A 126 10.12 8.80 -2.08
C ALA A 126 10.79 9.68 -3.14
N ALA A 127 11.72 10.53 -2.70
CA ALA A 127 12.52 11.36 -3.61
C ALA A 127 13.44 10.50 -4.50
N ASN A 128 13.80 9.31 -4.05
CA ASN A 128 14.67 8.39 -4.76
C ASN A 128 14.07 6.97 -4.78
N THR A 129 14.09 6.37 -5.97
CA THR A 129 13.74 4.95 -6.17
C THR A 129 15.01 4.12 -6.20
N PHE A 130 14.93 2.86 -5.78
CA PHE A 130 15.99 1.88 -5.88
C PHE A 130 15.47 0.65 -6.64
N ASP A 131 16.08 0.34 -7.78
CA ASP A 131 15.61 -0.69 -8.69
C ASP A 131 16.78 -1.46 -9.34
N GLU A 132 16.49 -2.30 -10.35
CA GLU A 132 17.51 -3.11 -11.02
C GLU A 132 18.58 -2.27 -11.71
N GLY A 133 18.25 -1.09 -12.23
CA GLY A 133 19.21 -0.16 -12.83
C GLY A 133 20.29 0.28 -11.85
N ASP A 134 19.95 0.42 -10.56
CA ASP A 134 20.93 0.74 -9.52
C ASP A 134 21.93 -0.41 -9.24
N LEU A 135 21.55 -1.64 -9.54
CA LEU A 135 22.41 -2.80 -9.42
C LEU A 135 23.33 -2.99 -10.62
N THR A 136 22.94 -2.49 -11.79
CA THR A 136 23.67 -2.65 -13.05
C THR A 136 24.49 -1.42 -13.43
N THR A 137 23.81 -0.28 -13.59
CA THR A 137 24.41 0.98 -14.10
C THR A 137 24.60 2.04 -13.00
N GLY A 138 24.01 1.87 -11.83
CA GLY A 138 23.97 2.87 -10.75
C GLY A 138 22.94 3.98 -10.98
N VAL A 139 22.08 3.85 -11.99
CA VAL A 139 21.00 4.78 -12.32
C VAL A 139 19.68 4.01 -12.40
N SER A 140 18.65 4.49 -11.71
CA SER A 140 17.32 3.89 -11.71
C SER A 140 16.75 3.83 -13.14
N ASN A 141 16.20 2.68 -13.52
CA ASN A 141 15.61 2.42 -14.83
C ASN A 141 14.12 2.05 -14.78
N GLY A 142 13.56 1.97 -13.58
CA GLY A 142 12.16 1.61 -13.34
C GLY A 142 11.88 0.11 -13.24
N THR A 143 12.81 -0.76 -13.64
CA THR A 143 12.65 -2.21 -13.62
C THR A 143 12.77 -2.74 -12.19
N PRO A 144 11.83 -3.56 -11.68
CA PRO A 144 11.92 -4.12 -10.35
C PRO A 144 13.06 -5.15 -10.24
N ILE A 145 13.64 -5.25 -9.05
CA ILE A 145 14.75 -6.17 -8.76
C ILE A 145 14.22 -7.60 -8.65
N THR A 146 14.70 -8.50 -9.49
CA THR A 146 14.49 -9.93 -9.29
C THR A 146 15.46 -10.45 -8.21
N LEU A 147 14.90 -10.98 -7.13
CA LEU A 147 15.70 -11.51 -6.02
C LEU A 147 16.46 -12.77 -6.43
N SER A 148 17.76 -12.79 -6.21
CA SER A 148 18.66 -13.91 -6.50
C SER A 148 19.86 -13.91 -5.57
N ALA A 149 20.63 -14.99 -5.59
CA ALA A 149 21.88 -15.10 -4.83
C ALA A 149 22.93 -14.01 -5.16
N THR A 150 22.80 -13.36 -6.31
CA THR A 150 23.69 -12.27 -6.75
C THR A 150 23.12 -10.91 -6.43
N THR A 151 21.81 -10.70 -6.68
CA THR A 151 21.18 -9.39 -6.53
C THR A 151 20.93 -9.01 -5.08
N VAL A 152 20.58 -9.96 -4.19
CA VAL A 152 20.30 -9.67 -2.78
C VAL A 152 21.53 -9.08 -2.04
N PRO A 153 22.74 -9.64 -2.10
CA PRO A 153 23.91 -9.03 -1.48
C PRO A 153 24.27 -7.65 -2.05
N GLN A 154 24.08 -7.45 -3.36
CA GLN A 154 24.30 -6.15 -4.00
C GLN A 154 23.26 -5.12 -3.54
N MET A 155 21.98 -5.48 -3.51
CA MET A 155 20.88 -4.66 -3.03
C MET A 155 21.14 -4.18 -1.60
N THR A 156 21.37 -5.09 -0.69
CA THR A 156 21.59 -4.78 0.73
C THR A 156 22.79 -3.86 0.97
N SER A 157 23.83 -3.96 0.14
CA SER A 157 25.02 -3.09 0.26
C SER A 157 24.80 -1.71 -0.36
N ARG A 158 24.07 -1.62 -1.49
CA ARG A 158 23.94 -0.39 -2.27
C ARG A 158 22.81 0.51 -1.82
N MET A 159 21.73 -0.02 -1.23
CA MET A 159 20.62 0.79 -0.71
C MET A 159 21.10 1.87 0.26
N SER A 160 21.88 1.49 1.28
CA SER A 160 22.42 2.44 2.24
C SER A 160 23.39 3.44 1.60
N ALA A 161 24.21 2.97 0.65
CA ALA A 161 25.12 3.84 -0.09
C ALA A 161 24.38 4.87 -0.94
N LYS A 162 23.27 4.50 -1.58
CA LYS A 162 22.44 5.43 -2.37
C LYS A 162 21.84 6.54 -1.52
N LEU A 163 21.27 6.24 -0.36
CA LEU A 163 20.77 7.26 0.57
C LEU A 163 21.85 8.22 1.03
N THR A 164 23.02 7.70 1.38
CA THR A 164 24.15 8.52 1.80
C THR A 164 24.66 9.41 0.65
N TYR A 165 24.81 8.86 -0.55
CA TYR A 165 25.33 9.57 -1.71
C TYR A 165 24.36 10.65 -2.23
N LYS A 166 23.06 10.34 -2.31
CA LYS A 166 22.06 11.27 -2.88
C LYS A 166 21.63 12.36 -1.90
N GLU A 167 21.37 11.98 -0.65
CA GLU A 167 20.71 12.85 0.31
C GLU A 167 21.58 13.14 1.54
N ASN A 168 22.82 12.67 1.55
CA ASN A 168 23.76 12.82 2.68
C ASN A 168 23.18 12.31 4.01
N ILE A 169 22.35 11.29 3.95
CA ILE A 169 21.69 10.69 5.12
C ILE A 169 22.61 9.67 5.76
N GLN A 170 22.92 9.88 7.05
CA GLN A 170 23.66 8.89 7.82
C GLN A 170 22.77 7.67 8.10
N THR A 171 23.18 6.52 7.59
CA THR A 171 22.45 5.25 7.70
C THR A 171 22.84 4.45 8.97
N ALA A 172 23.59 5.06 9.90
CA ALA A 172 24.11 4.36 11.07
C ALA A 172 23.05 4.02 12.13
N THR A 173 21.94 4.72 12.20
CA THR A 173 20.95 4.54 13.27
C THR A 173 19.53 4.72 12.79
N ASN A 174 18.60 3.99 13.42
CA ASN A 174 17.15 4.15 13.26
C ASN A 174 16.63 3.91 11.83
N MET A 175 17.25 2.93 11.15
CA MET A 175 16.85 2.51 9.82
C MET A 175 15.85 1.36 9.88
N VAL A 176 14.94 1.32 8.93
CA VAL A 176 13.94 0.27 8.74
C VAL A 176 13.93 -0.17 7.29
N PHE A 177 13.74 -1.46 7.09
CA PHE A 177 13.47 -2.06 5.81
C PHE A 177 12.14 -2.83 5.91
N ALA A 178 11.05 -2.27 5.36
CA ALA A 178 9.77 -2.95 5.32
C ALA A 178 9.62 -3.71 4.00
N VAL A 179 9.36 -5.01 4.10
CA VAL A 179 9.24 -5.95 2.98
C VAL A 179 8.05 -6.88 3.19
N ASP A 180 7.55 -7.50 2.12
CA ASP A 180 6.56 -8.57 2.20
C ASP A 180 7.19 -9.89 2.69
N SER A 181 6.39 -10.82 3.19
CA SER A 181 6.88 -12.09 3.77
C SER A 181 7.64 -12.94 2.78
N TYR A 182 7.19 -12.98 1.53
CA TYR A 182 7.85 -13.78 0.50
C TYR A 182 9.22 -13.21 0.13
N SER A 183 9.32 -11.90 -0.07
CA SER A 183 10.60 -11.23 -0.32
C SER A 183 11.53 -11.34 0.89
N ALA A 184 11.00 -11.24 2.12
CA ALA A 184 11.76 -11.46 3.35
C ALA A 184 12.38 -12.87 3.38
N ALA A 185 11.57 -13.90 3.13
CA ALA A 185 12.03 -15.28 3.12
C ALA A 185 13.11 -15.53 2.04
N MET A 186 12.95 -14.95 0.85
CA MET A 186 13.97 -15.05 -0.21
C MET A 186 15.26 -14.32 0.18
N ILE A 187 15.17 -13.13 0.77
CA ILE A 187 16.34 -12.38 1.24
C ILE A 187 17.08 -13.19 2.31
N GLU A 188 16.37 -13.75 3.27
CA GLU A 188 16.93 -14.62 4.30
C GLU A 188 17.61 -15.86 3.71
N GLN A 189 16.94 -16.54 2.77
CA GLN A 189 17.47 -17.71 2.09
C GLN A 189 18.80 -17.43 1.38
N TYR A 190 18.90 -16.32 0.66
CA TYR A 190 20.10 -15.96 -0.07
C TYR A 190 21.21 -15.42 0.82
N LEU A 191 20.90 -14.85 1.97
CA LEU A 191 21.88 -14.41 2.96
C LEU A 191 22.43 -15.58 3.79
N MET A 192 21.61 -16.59 4.11
CA MET A 192 22.04 -17.80 4.81
C MET A 192 23.16 -18.56 4.09
N GLY A 193 23.14 -18.57 2.76
CA GLY A 193 24.19 -19.24 1.94
C GLY A 193 25.53 -18.52 1.91
N LYS A 194 25.68 -17.39 2.60
CA LYS A 194 26.85 -16.51 2.52
C LYS A 194 27.60 -16.39 3.85
N ASP A 195 27.68 -17.37 4.69
CA ASP A 195 28.57 -17.41 5.90
C ASP A 195 28.69 -16.03 6.63
N ILE A 196 27.60 -15.28 6.67
CA ILE A 196 27.56 -13.95 7.28
C ILE A 196 27.01 -14.16 8.69
N ASP A 197 27.71 -13.65 9.69
CA ASP A 197 27.39 -13.66 11.14
C ASP A 197 25.94 -13.13 11.48
N ILE A 198 25.20 -12.69 10.47
CA ILE A 198 23.81 -12.25 10.52
C ILE A 198 22.86 -13.42 10.79
N ALA A 199 23.17 -14.62 10.31
CA ALA A 199 22.29 -15.78 10.43
C ALA A 199 22.07 -16.22 11.89
N GLY A 200 23.01 -16.01 12.79
CA GLY A 200 22.91 -16.41 14.20
C GLY A 200 21.91 -15.60 15.03
N SER A 201 21.61 -14.37 14.65
CA SER A 201 20.66 -13.49 15.38
C SER A 201 19.26 -13.43 14.76
N VAL A 202 19.13 -13.78 13.49
CA VAL A 202 17.89 -13.69 12.71
C VAL A 202 16.86 -14.74 13.14
N PHE A 203 17.31 -15.93 13.57
CA PHE A 203 16.42 -17.07 13.83
C PHE A 203 15.82 -17.13 15.24
N LYS A 204 16.16 -16.24 16.12
CA LYS A 204 15.82 -16.41 17.54
C LYS A 204 14.46 -15.88 17.99
N ASN A 205 13.60 -15.28 17.22
CA ASN A 205 12.27 -14.84 17.72
C ASN A 205 11.28 -14.35 16.66
N GLY A 206 11.32 -14.84 15.42
CA GLY A 206 10.46 -14.30 14.35
C GLY A 206 10.79 -12.84 13.97
N TYR A 207 11.92 -12.36 14.40
CA TYR A 207 12.48 -11.06 14.05
C TYR A 207 13.28 -11.22 12.75
N ALA A 208 12.87 -10.58 11.70
CA ALA A 208 13.53 -10.69 10.39
C ALA A 208 14.90 -10.00 10.32
N GLY A 209 15.64 -9.92 11.42
CA GLY A 209 17.04 -9.51 11.48
C GLY A 209 17.35 -8.03 11.22
N VAL A 210 18.64 -7.71 11.21
CA VAL A 210 19.15 -6.37 10.91
C VAL A 210 20.05 -6.43 9.67
N ILE A 211 19.66 -5.75 8.61
CA ILE A 211 20.44 -5.65 7.38
C ILE A 211 21.06 -4.24 7.33
N ARG A 212 22.39 -4.17 7.39
CA ARG A 212 23.11 -2.87 7.32
C ARG A 212 22.55 -1.81 8.27
N ASN A 213 22.31 -2.16 9.54
CA ASN A 213 21.71 -1.31 10.58
C ASN A 213 20.21 -0.97 10.35
N ALA A 214 19.55 -1.55 9.37
CA ALA A 214 18.10 -1.43 9.17
C ALA A 214 17.40 -2.65 9.77
N ALA A 215 16.47 -2.40 10.68
CA ALA A 215 15.57 -3.44 11.18
C ALA A 215 14.64 -3.87 10.06
N MET A 216 14.64 -5.16 9.70
CA MET A 216 13.70 -5.69 8.73
C MET A 216 12.34 -5.90 9.40
N ILE A 217 11.29 -5.38 8.81
CA ILE A 217 9.90 -5.49 9.26
C ILE A 217 9.11 -6.12 8.13
N VAL A 218 8.33 -7.14 8.44
CA VAL A 218 7.47 -7.80 7.47
C VAL A 218 6.07 -7.19 7.54
N SER A 219 5.53 -6.80 6.39
CA SER A 219 4.16 -6.31 6.25
C SER A 219 3.54 -6.84 4.96
N GLU A 220 2.36 -7.44 5.07
CA GLU A 220 1.59 -7.89 3.91
C GLU A 220 0.75 -6.78 3.27
N ASN A 221 0.80 -5.56 3.83
CA ASN A 221 0.04 -4.41 3.35
C ASN A 221 0.89 -3.42 2.53
N LEU A 222 2.05 -3.86 2.03
CA LEU A 222 2.86 -3.03 1.13
C LEU A 222 2.13 -2.79 -0.18
N LEU A 223 2.34 -1.60 -0.76
CA LEU A 223 1.81 -1.31 -2.08
C LEU A 223 2.49 -2.21 -3.12
N SER A 224 1.67 -2.85 -3.94
CA SER A 224 2.13 -3.51 -5.16
C SER A 224 1.53 -2.86 -6.39
N SER A 225 2.26 -2.88 -7.49
CA SER A 225 1.79 -2.38 -8.77
C SER A 225 2.13 -3.35 -9.90
N ALA A 226 1.25 -3.41 -10.87
CA ALA A 226 1.48 -4.12 -12.12
C ALA A 226 1.01 -3.26 -13.28
N VAL A 227 1.68 -3.38 -14.41
CA VAL A 227 1.32 -2.65 -15.62
C VAL A 227 0.99 -3.66 -16.70
N MET A 228 -0.22 -3.59 -17.21
CA MET A 228 -0.65 -4.35 -18.38
C MET A 228 -0.79 -3.41 -19.57
N THR A 229 -0.14 -3.70 -20.67
CA THR A 229 -0.21 -2.90 -21.87
C THR A 229 -0.95 -3.67 -22.97
N PHE A 230 -2.04 -3.11 -23.46
CA PHE A 230 -2.70 -3.58 -24.66
C PHE A 230 -2.03 -2.96 -25.89
N SER A 231 -1.64 -3.79 -26.84
CA SER A 231 -1.03 -3.35 -28.11
C SER A 231 -2.03 -3.27 -29.26
N GLY A 232 -3.28 -3.66 -29.03
CA GLY A 232 -4.34 -3.69 -30.04
C GLY A 232 -5.65 -4.18 -29.47
N VAL A 233 -6.45 -4.83 -30.30
CA VAL A 233 -7.73 -5.42 -29.92
C VAL A 233 -7.49 -6.61 -29.00
N ASN A 234 -8.15 -6.65 -27.84
CA ASN A 234 -8.15 -7.85 -27.00
C ASN A 234 -8.88 -9.00 -27.72
N VAL A 235 -8.41 -10.21 -27.48
CA VAL A 235 -8.91 -11.41 -28.16
C VAL A 235 -9.94 -12.12 -27.29
N ASP A 236 -11.03 -12.57 -27.92
CA ASP A 236 -12.08 -13.34 -27.24
C ASP A 236 -11.54 -14.58 -26.52
N THR A 237 -12.10 -14.91 -25.37
CA THR A 237 -11.73 -16.07 -24.53
C THR A 237 -10.34 -16.04 -23.89
N LYS A 238 -9.65 -14.91 -23.98
CA LYS A 238 -8.35 -14.71 -23.32
C LYS A 238 -8.52 -14.27 -21.87
N THR A 239 -7.57 -14.63 -21.04
CA THR A 239 -7.67 -14.44 -19.60
C THR A 239 -6.56 -13.59 -19.03
N ILE A 240 -6.92 -12.82 -18.00
CA ILE A 240 -6.00 -12.11 -17.11
C ILE A 240 -6.29 -12.63 -15.71
N VAL A 241 -5.29 -13.16 -15.04
CA VAL A 241 -5.42 -13.68 -13.68
C VAL A 241 -4.76 -12.71 -12.70
N ILE A 242 -5.53 -12.21 -11.73
CA ILE A 242 -5.08 -11.27 -10.70
C ILE A 242 -5.28 -11.93 -9.34
N ASN A 243 -4.21 -12.26 -8.64
CA ASN A 243 -4.25 -12.96 -7.35
C ASN A 243 -5.12 -14.24 -7.37
N GLY A 244 -5.13 -14.97 -8.49
CA GLY A 244 -5.95 -16.15 -8.67
C GLY A 244 -7.38 -15.90 -9.16
N VAL A 245 -7.83 -14.65 -9.20
CA VAL A 245 -9.13 -14.27 -9.79
C VAL A 245 -8.97 -14.08 -11.29
N THR A 246 -9.82 -14.74 -12.07
CA THR A 246 -9.74 -14.73 -13.53
C THR A 246 -10.71 -13.73 -14.14
N ALA A 247 -10.20 -12.76 -14.87
CA ALA A 247 -10.94 -11.90 -15.79
C ALA A 247 -10.80 -12.46 -17.21
N THR A 248 -11.93 -12.60 -17.94
CA THR A 248 -11.96 -13.19 -19.27
C THR A 248 -12.50 -12.20 -20.29
N SER A 249 -11.79 -11.97 -21.39
CA SER A 249 -12.31 -11.19 -22.50
C SER A 249 -13.41 -11.96 -23.24
N GLN A 250 -14.53 -11.32 -23.53
CA GLN A 250 -15.70 -11.96 -24.12
C GLN A 250 -16.28 -11.10 -25.24
N ALA A 251 -16.45 -11.67 -26.44
CA ALA A 251 -17.12 -11.00 -27.55
C ALA A 251 -18.61 -10.69 -27.25
N THR A 252 -19.21 -11.49 -26.38
CA THR A 252 -20.51 -11.23 -25.77
C THR A 252 -20.37 -11.47 -24.27
N VAL A 253 -20.49 -10.42 -23.48
CA VAL A 253 -20.29 -10.48 -22.04
C VAL A 253 -21.49 -11.17 -21.38
N ASN A 254 -21.31 -12.42 -20.97
CA ASN A 254 -22.38 -13.28 -20.45
C ASN A 254 -21.98 -14.20 -19.28
N ALA A 255 -20.73 -14.13 -18.84
CA ALA A 255 -20.22 -14.94 -17.73
C ALA A 255 -19.45 -14.07 -16.73
N ALA A 256 -19.48 -14.48 -15.45
CA ALA A 256 -18.82 -13.78 -14.35
C ALA A 256 -17.33 -13.57 -14.62
N GLY A 257 -16.83 -12.37 -14.26
CA GLY A 257 -15.46 -11.94 -14.56
C GLY A 257 -15.22 -11.64 -16.04
N GLY A 258 -16.28 -11.51 -16.84
CA GLY A 258 -16.19 -11.16 -18.24
C GLY A 258 -16.01 -9.66 -18.49
N TYR A 259 -15.12 -9.26 -19.40
CA TYR A 259 -15.01 -7.92 -19.94
C TYR A 259 -15.05 -7.95 -21.47
N ASP A 260 -15.55 -6.86 -22.07
CA ASP A 260 -15.89 -6.84 -23.48
C ASP A 260 -14.66 -6.77 -24.40
N VAL A 261 -14.70 -7.46 -25.53
CA VAL A 261 -13.73 -7.35 -26.61
C VAL A 261 -13.94 -6.02 -27.33
N LYS A 262 -12.92 -5.18 -27.33
CA LYS A 262 -12.97 -3.83 -27.90
C LYS A 262 -12.05 -3.67 -29.13
N GLY A 263 -12.40 -2.72 -29.99
CA GLY A 263 -11.73 -2.47 -31.25
C GLY A 263 -10.41 -1.71 -31.15
N THR A 264 -10.03 -1.20 -29.98
CA THR A 264 -8.77 -0.46 -29.75
C THR A 264 -8.14 -0.85 -28.43
N ALA A 265 -6.82 -0.63 -28.30
CA ALA A 265 -6.08 -0.87 -27.06
C ALA A 265 -6.66 -0.09 -25.87
N ASP A 266 -6.98 1.19 -26.08
CA ASP A 266 -7.52 2.06 -25.06
C ASP A 266 -8.87 1.57 -24.58
N ALA A 267 -9.81 1.28 -25.49
CA ALA A 267 -11.12 0.76 -25.13
C ALA A 267 -11.07 -0.65 -24.48
N ALA A 268 -10.06 -1.46 -24.81
CA ALA A 268 -9.82 -2.74 -24.14
C ALA A 268 -9.37 -2.53 -22.67
N GLY A 269 -8.48 -1.55 -22.45
CA GLY A 269 -8.08 -1.13 -21.12
C GLY A 269 -9.24 -0.60 -20.28
N ASP A 270 -10.08 0.27 -20.87
CA ASP A 270 -11.27 0.80 -20.19
C ASP A 270 -12.25 -0.31 -19.77
N SER A 271 -12.46 -1.30 -20.63
CA SER A 271 -13.35 -2.43 -20.35
C SER A 271 -12.83 -3.29 -19.19
N LEU A 272 -11.52 -3.54 -19.13
CA LEU A 272 -10.90 -4.25 -18.00
C LEU A 272 -10.99 -3.43 -16.71
N VAL A 273 -10.71 -2.12 -16.78
CA VAL A 273 -10.81 -1.22 -15.60
C VAL A 273 -12.24 -1.17 -15.09
N ALA A 274 -13.24 -1.08 -15.98
CA ALA A 274 -14.65 -1.09 -15.59
C ALA A 274 -15.03 -2.36 -14.81
N LEU A 275 -14.55 -3.54 -15.25
CA LEU A 275 -14.74 -4.79 -14.53
C LEU A 275 -14.04 -4.78 -13.15
N LEU A 276 -12.78 -4.36 -13.09
CA LEU A 276 -11.99 -4.38 -11.85
C LEU A 276 -12.52 -3.40 -10.81
N MET A 277 -12.98 -2.23 -11.25
CA MET A 277 -13.44 -1.16 -10.36
C MET A 277 -14.94 -1.18 -10.11
N ASN A 278 -15.71 -2.02 -10.83
CA ASN A 278 -17.17 -2.00 -10.84
C ASN A 278 -17.74 -0.56 -10.99
N SER A 279 -17.12 0.21 -11.90
CA SER A 279 -17.33 1.65 -12.01
C SER A 279 -18.72 2.04 -12.50
N ASP A 280 -19.41 1.13 -13.19
CA ASP A 280 -20.73 1.39 -13.79
C ASP A 280 -21.88 0.94 -12.89
N GLY A 281 -21.60 0.26 -11.77
CA GLY A 281 -22.62 -0.33 -10.89
C GLY A 281 -23.44 -1.45 -11.57
N ASN A 282 -22.95 -1.99 -12.67
CA ASN A 282 -23.65 -2.94 -13.52
C ASN A 282 -23.30 -4.36 -13.07
N ALA A 283 -23.91 -4.81 -11.98
CA ALA A 283 -23.62 -6.09 -11.33
C ALA A 283 -23.96 -7.33 -12.17
N ALA A 284 -24.70 -7.19 -13.26
CA ALA A 284 -25.02 -8.32 -14.13
C ALA A 284 -25.12 -7.83 -15.57
N GLY A 285 -24.06 -8.00 -16.32
CA GLY A 285 -24.11 -7.79 -17.76
C GLY A 285 -25.07 -8.76 -18.41
N THR A 286 -26.32 -8.38 -18.50
CA THR A 286 -27.29 -9.09 -19.31
C THR A 286 -27.59 -8.26 -20.56
N GLY A 287 -26.93 -8.58 -21.66
CA GLY A 287 -27.27 -7.99 -22.96
C GLY A 287 -26.06 -7.40 -23.72
N THR A 288 -26.27 -7.16 -24.99
CA THR A 288 -25.28 -6.68 -25.98
C THR A 288 -24.71 -5.27 -25.72
N ALA A 289 -25.16 -4.58 -24.66
CA ALA A 289 -24.70 -3.25 -24.29
C ALA A 289 -23.81 -3.22 -23.03
N SER A 290 -23.60 -4.36 -22.36
CA SER A 290 -22.77 -4.42 -21.13
C SER A 290 -21.29 -4.45 -21.48
N THR A 291 -20.52 -3.63 -20.80
CA THR A 291 -19.07 -3.57 -20.95
C THR A 291 -18.36 -4.65 -20.13
N TYR A 292 -19.01 -5.18 -19.10
CA TYR A 292 -18.49 -6.26 -18.26
C TYR A 292 -19.61 -7.03 -17.55
N PHE A 293 -19.29 -8.20 -17.05
CA PHE A 293 -20.11 -9.00 -16.15
C PHE A 293 -19.40 -9.16 -14.82
N GLU A 294 -20.02 -8.74 -13.73
CA GLU A 294 -19.44 -8.72 -12.39
C GLU A 294 -18.79 -10.06 -11.99
N PHE A 295 -17.75 -9.99 -11.20
CA PHE A 295 -17.13 -11.16 -10.58
C PHE A 295 -18.11 -11.87 -9.65
N THR A 296 -17.84 -13.14 -9.34
CA THR A 296 -18.53 -13.82 -8.23
C THR A 296 -18.26 -13.09 -6.91
N ALA A 297 -19.15 -13.25 -5.94
CA ALA A 297 -18.96 -12.60 -4.63
C ALA A 297 -17.63 -12.98 -3.95
N ALA A 298 -17.18 -14.24 -4.11
CA ALA A 298 -15.91 -14.71 -3.56
C ALA A 298 -14.69 -14.09 -4.28
N ASP A 299 -14.74 -13.98 -5.60
CA ASP A 299 -13.69 -13.33 -6.39
C ASP A 299 -13.62 -11.84 -6.06
N ARG A 300 -14.78 -11.19 -5.94
CA ARG A 300 -14.85 -9.78 -5.56
C ARG A 300 -14.27 -9.53 -4.17
N GLU A 301 -14.59 -10.37 -3.18
CA GLU A 301 -14.01 -10.30 -1.84
C GLU A 301 -12.47 -10.38 -1.88
N THR A 302 -11.91 -11.27 -2.72
CA THR A 302 -10.45 -11.39 -2.89
C THR A 302 -9.82 -10.12 -3.44
N LEU A 303 -10.46 -9.46 -4.42
CA LEU A 303 -9.97 -8.20 -4.99
C LEU A 303 -10.13 -7.01 -4.04
N ASP A 304 -11.24 -6.97 -3.29
CA ASP A 304 -11.53 -5.92 -2.31
C ASP A 304 -10.58 -6.00 -1.10
N ASP A 305 -10.23 -7.20 -0.65
CA ASP A 305 -9.24 -7.40 0.43
C ASP A 305 -7.84 -6.88 0.04
N ALA A 306 -7.52 -6.88 -1.26
CA ALA A 306 -6.28 -6.29 -1.78
C ALA A 306 -6.37 -4.75 -1.96
N ASN A 307 -7.48 -4.09 -1.63
CA ASN A 307 -7.72 -2.66 -1.91
C ASN A 307 -7.31 -2.29 -3.35
N LEU A 308 -7.73 -3.11 -4.30
CA LEU A 308 -7.29 -3.01 -5.69
C LEU A 308 -7.82 -1.73 -6.33
N THR A 309 -6.96 -1.04 -7.06
CA THR A 309 -7.32 0.09 -7.93
C THR A 309 -6.72 -0.10 -9.32
N ALA A 310 -7.43 0.31 -10.34
CA ALA A 310 -6.98 0.20 -11.72
C ALA A 310 -7.27 1.51 -12.47
N VAL A 311 -6.32 1.93 -13.30
CA VAL A 311 -6.45 3.12 -14.14
C VAL A 311 -5.91 2.79 -15.53
N ASN A 312 -6.65 3.16 -16.57
CA ASN A 312 -6.20 3.07 -17.95
C ASN A 312 -5.67 4.43 -18.44
N ASP A 313 -4.56 4.41 -19.13
CA ASP A 313 -4.03 5.54 -19.90
C ASP A 313 -3.61 5.05 -21.30
N SER A 314 -4.47 5.28 -22.27
CA SER A 314 -4.20 4.98 -23.69
C SER A 314 -3.84 3.51 -23.96
N GLY A 315 -4.51 2.58 -23.29
CA GLY A 315 -4.27 1.13 -23.40
C GLY A 315 -3.20 0.59 -22.45
N VAL A 316 -2.65 1.44 -21.58
CA VAL A 316 -1.76 1.06 -20.50
C VAL A 316 -2.54 1.03 -19.20
N VAL A 317 -2.90 -0.16 -18.73
CA VAL A 317 -3.64 -0.35 -17.48
C VAL A 317 -2.66 -0.53 -16.33
N THR A 318 -2.65 0.43 -15.42
CA THR A 318 -1.89 0.34 -14.16
C THR A 318 -2.82 -0.16 -13.07
N ILE A 319 -2.49 -1.31 -12.51
CA ILE A 319 -3.22 -1.95 -11.41
C ILE A 319 -2.38 -1.82 -10.15
N THR A 320 -2.96 -1.31 -9.08
CA THR A 320 -2.28 -1.20 -7.78
C THR A 320 -3.14 -1.85 -6.71
N GLY A 321 -2.50 -2.41 -5.69
CA GLY A 321 -3.17 -3.05 -4.58
C GLY A 321 -2.29 -3.15 -3.35
N ALA A 322 -2.89 -3.46 -2.21
CA ALA A 322 -2.19 -3.78 -0.97
C ALA A 322 -1.78 -5.25 -0.96
N GLY A 323 -0.59 -5.51 -0.44
CA GLY A 323 -0.02 -6.85 -0.44
C GLY A 323 0.62 -7.24 -1.77
N ARG A 324 1.02 -8.49 -1.87
CA ARG A 324 1.66 -9.01 -3.07
C ARG A 324 0.65 -9.16 -4.20
N LEU A 325 0.81 -8.38 -5.26
CA LEU A 325 -0.01 -8.45 -6.47
C LEU A 325 0.67 -9.32 -7.52
N VAL A 326 0.05 -10.45 -7.84
CA VAL A 326 0.53 -11.36 -8.90
C VAL A 326 -0.45 -11.33 -10.05
N ILE A 327 0.01 -10.85 -11.20
CA ILE A 327 -0.78 -10.80 -12.43
C ILE A 327 -0.10 -11.65 -13.49
N SER A 328 -0.88 -12.48 -14.14
CA SER A 328 -0.48 -13.20 -15.35
C SER A 328 -1.56 -13.07 -16.42
N GLU A 329 -1.17 -13.21 -17.67
CA GLU A 329 -2.08 -13.07 -18.82
C GLU A 329 -1.75 -14.09 -19.89
N ASP A 330 -2.74 -14.45 -20.71
CA ASP A 330 -2.59 -15.17 -21.95
C ASP A 330 -3.13 -14.37 -23.17
N GLU A 331 -3.36 -13.06 -22.97
CA GLU A 331 -3.87 -12.15 -24.00
C GLU A 331 -2.85 -11.97 -25.13
N THR A 332 -3.27 -12.20 -26.38
CA THR A 332 -2.34 -12.14 -27.54
C THR A 332 -1.83 -10.73 -27.79
N ASN A 333 -2.66 -9.71 -27.53
CA ASN A 333 -2.35 -8.31 -27.74
C ASN A 333 -2.19 -7.55 -26.40
N GLY A 334 -1.90 -8.28 -25.33
CA GLY A 334 -1.61 -7.75 -24.01
C GLY A 334 -0.26 -8.23 -23.51
N ALA A 335 0.38 -7.47 -22.66
CA ALA A 335 1.61 -7.86 -21.99
C ALA A 335 1.66 -7.27 -20.59
N VAL A 336 1.87 -8.14 -19.60
CA VAL A 336 2.17 -7.72 -18.23
C VAL A 336 3.67 -7.44 -18.13
N THR A 337 4.02 -6.20 -17.86
CA THR A 337 5.42 -5.74 -17.93
C THR A 337 6.12 -5.65 -16.59
N ALA A 338 5.44 -5.52 -15.47
CA ALA A 338 6.11 -5.46 -14.17
C ALA A 338 5.15 -5.69 -13.01
N ASN A 339 5.25 -6.85 -12.38
CA ASN A 339 4.70 -7.05 -11.03
C ASN A 339 5.73 -6.53 -10.03
N THR A 340 5.42 -5.47 -9.32
CA THR A 340 6.36 -4.76 -8.44
C THR A 340 5.79 -4.63 -7.04
N VAL A 341 6.56 -5.01 -6.03
CA VAL A 341 6.29 -4.67 -4.63
C VAL A 341 7.14 -3.46 -4.28
N HIS A 342 6.50 -2.42 -3.73
CA HIS A 342 7.14 -1.19 -3.27
C HIS A 342 7.55 -1.31 -1.80
N CYS A 343 8.82 -1.59 -1.57
CA CYS A 343 9.37 -1.77 -0.24
C CYS A 343 9.96 -0.46 0.29
N TYR A 344 9.80 -0.22 1.59
CA TYR A 344 10.36 0.93 2.27
C TYR A 344 11.75 0.65 2.80
N PHE A 345 12.76 1.42 2.41
CA PHE A 345 14.07 1.39 3.05
C PHE A 345 14.49 2.80 3.46
N GLY A 346 14.57 3.08 4.75
CA GLY A 346 14.92 4.42 5.20
C GLY A 346 14.84 4.64 6.71
N LYS A 347 14.93 5.90 7.11
CA LYS A 347 14.80 6.29 8.52
C LYS A 347 13.36 6.16 8.99
N ARG A 348 13.16 5.67 10.21
CA ARG A 348 11.85 5.73 10.87
C ARG A 348 11.37 7.17 10.94
N GLY A 349 10.06 7.36 10.77
CA GLY A 349 9.44 8.66 10.88
C GLY A 349 9.68 9.60 9.69
N ALA A 350 9.91 9.06 8.50
CA ALA A 350 10.03 9.83 7.28
C ALA A 350 8.67 10.20 6.67
N ILE A 351 7.66 9.38 6.90
CA ILE A 351 6.26 9.60 6.50
C ILE A 351 5.48 9.98 7.75
N ASP A 352 4.69 11.04 7.68
CA ASP A 352 3.88 11.52 8.79
C ASP A 352 2.47 10.89 8.71
N LEU A 353 2.06 10.27 9.82
CA LEU A 353 0.75 9.67 10.04
C LEU A 353 0.08 10.37 11.21
N VAL A 354 -1.18 10.75 11.04
CA VAL A 354 -2.04 11.27 12.09
C VAL A 354 -3.34 10.48 12.07
N VAL A 355 -3.62 9.80 13.15
CA VAL A 355 -4.94 9.18 13.40
C VAL A 355 -5.64 10.07 14.41
N GLN A 356 -6.69 10.78 13.96
CA GLN A 356 -7.39 11.76 14.79
C GLN A 356 -8.50 11.12 15.61
N ASP A 357 -9.30 10.29 14.98
CA ASP A 357 -10.37 9.56 15.63
C ASP A 357 -10.33 8.09 15.18
N LEU A 358 -10.37 7.23 16.17
CA LEU A 358 -10.63 5.83 16.02
C LEU A 358 -11.92 5.60 16.80
N SER A 359 -13.05 5.80 16.12
CA SER A 359 -14.32 5.74 16.81
C SER A 359 -14.55 4.34 17.35
N PRO A 360 -14.74 4.19 18.66
CA PRO A 360 -15.20 2.93 19.19
C PRO A 360 -16.53 2.59 18.56
N VAL A 361 -16.84 1.33 18.55
CA VAL A 361 -18.06 0.78 17.98
C VAL A 361 -19.30 1.55 18.45
N ASP A 362 -19.97 2.21 17.50
CA ASP A 362 -21.26 2.87 17.73
C ASP A 362 -22.38 1.93 17.29
N MET A 363 -23.34 1.69 18.15
CA MET A 363 -24.49 0.82 17.87
C MET A 363 -25.76 1.65 17.77
N ARG A 364 -26.41 1.60 16.61
CA ARG A 364 -27.68 2.31 16.37
C ARG A 364 -28.75 1.33 15.94
N LYS A 365 -29.91 1.37 16.63
CA LYS A 365 -31.09 0.65 16.18
C LYS A 365 -31.55 1.24 14.85
N THR A 366 -31.91 0.36 13.94
CA THR A 366 -32.48 0.76 12.65
C THR A 366 -33.98 0.94 12.74
N ASP A 367 -34.51 1.99 12.13
CA ASP A 367 -35.96 2.27 12.09
C ASP A 367 -36.69 1.41 11.05
N ASP A 368 -35.97 0.90 10.05
CA ASP A 368 -36.49 0.15 8.89
C ASP A 368 -36.41 -1.38 9.05
N ARG A 369 -35.62 -1.87 10.02
CA ARG A 369 -35.40 -3.31 10.25
C ARG A 369 -35.33 -3.61 11.76
N ARG A 370 -35.70 -4.85 12.13
CA ARG A 370 -35.51 -5.32 13.50
C ARG A 370 -34.05 -5.75 13.70
N GLY A 371 -33.25 -4.87 14.29
CA GLY A 371 -31.84 -5.14 14.56
C GLY A 371 -31.05 -3.88 14.85
N THR A 372 -29.74 -4.05 14.92
CA THR A 372 -28.79 -3.00 15.29
C THR A 372 -27.70 -2.91 14.24
N ASN A 373 -27.45 -1.73 13.72
CA ASN A 373 -26.27 -1.45 12.92
C ASN A 373 -25.12 -1.12 13.86
N VAL A 374 -23.98 -1.76 13.59
CA VAL A 374 -22.73 -1.53 14.30
C VAL A 374 -21.78 -0.81 13.35
N PHE A 375 -21.34 0.36 13.76
CA PHE A 375 -20.44 1.22 12.99
C PHE A 375 -19.06 1.23 13.64
N SER A 376 -18.03 1.18 12.84
CA SER A 376 -16.67 1.47 13.26
C SER A 376 -16.03 2.35 12.21
N SER A 377 -15.42 3.44 12.62
CA SER A 377 -14.83 4.41 11.69
C SER A 377 -13.47 4.89 12.18
N TYR A 378 -12.64 5.35 11.25
CA TYR A 378 -11.43 6.08 11.57
C TYR A 378 -11.30 7.31 10.69
N LEU A 379 -10.65 8.33 11.26
CA LEU A 379 -10.29 9.56 10.57
C LEU A 379 -8.77 9.75 10.66
N ALA A 380 -8.10 9.79 9.51
CA ALA A 380 -6.66 9.87 9.44
C ALA A 380 -6.16 10.85 8.37
N GLY A 381 -4.92 11.28 8.52
CA GLY A 381 -4.16 12.02 7.53
C GLY A 381 -2.79 11.41 7.36
N ILE A 382 -2.34 11.23 6.12
CA ILE A 382 -1.05 10.65 5.79
C ILE A 382 -0.36 11.57 4.77
N LYS A 383 0.93 11.88 5.02
CA LYS A 383 1.69 12.73 4.10
C LYS A 383 3.17 12.45 4.15
N THR A 384 3.76 12.33 2.99
CA THR A 384 5.21 12.40 2.82
C THR A 384 5.61 13.82 2.45
N PHE A 385 6.22 14.54 3.39
CA PHE A 385 6.78 15.87 3.10
C PHE A 385 8.05 15.76 2.27
N THR A 386 8.40 16.79 1.52
CA THR A 386 9.59 16.80 0.63
C THR A 386 10.89 16.42 1.34
N ASP A 387 11.09 16.89 2.57
CA ASP A 387 12.27 16.51 3.38
C ASP A 387 12.15 15.09 3.95
N GLY A 388 10.93 14.62 4.19
CA GLY A 388 10.64 13.22 4.55
C GLY A 388 10.96 12.26 3.41
N GLY A 389 10.49 12.57 2.19
CA GLY A 389 10.73 11.76 0.99
C GLY A 389 12.21 11.54 0.66
N LYS A 390 13.09 12.44 1.11
CA LYS A 390 14.54 12.28 0.98
C LYS A 390 15.15 11.28 1.97
N LYS A 391 14.46 10.93 3.05
CA LYS A 391 14.97 10.08 4.14
C LYS A 391 14.78 8.59 3.89
N PHE A 392 14.11 8.21 2.83
CA PHE A 392 13.88 6.82 2.47
C PHE A 392 13.93 6.59 0.96
N LEU A 393 14.05 5.34 0.57
CA LEU A 393 14.01 4.85 -0.79
C LEU A 393 12.72 4.05 -1.00
N ASN A 394 12.13 4.21 -2.17
CA ASN A 394 11.18 3.25 -2.72
C ASN A 394 11.99 2.14 -3.40
N VAL A 395 12.11 0.99 -2.74
CA VAL A 395 12.80 -0.19 -3.28
C VAL A 395 11.81 -1.04 -4.04
N LYS A 396 12.03 -1.19 -5.35
CA LYS A 396 11.17 -1.98 -6.23
C LYS A 396 11.65 -3.42 -6.31
N ILE A 397 10.86 -4.35 -5.81
CA ILE A 397 11.14 -5.79 -5.87
C ILE A 397 10.11 -6.45 -6.80
N ALA A 398 10.57 -7.36 -7.67
CA ALA A 398 9.68 -8.11 -8.54
C ALA A 398 8.80 -9.06 -7.73
N ALA A 399 7.49 -9.00 -7.93
CA ALA A 399 6.55 -10.00 -7.41
C ALA A 399 6.54 -11.21 -8.36
N VAL A 400 7.46 -12.14 -8.12
CA VAL A 400 7.61 -13.38 -8.91
C VAL A 400 6.75 -14.49 -8.30
#